data_07e8739990bcc3a03957244d3dfce804
#
_entry.id   07e8739990bcc3a03957244d3dfce804
#
_cell.length_a   1.000
_cell.length_b   1.000
_cell.length_c   1.000
_cell.angle_alpha   90.00
_cell.angle_beta   90.00
_cell.angle_gamma   90.00
#
_symmetry.space_group_name_H-M   'P 1'
#
loop_
_entity.id
_entity.type
_entity.pdbx_description
1 polymer ?
#
loop_
_entity_poly.entity_id
_entity_poly.type
_entity_poly.pdbx_seq_one_letter_code
_entity_poly.pdbx_strand_id
1 'polypeptide(L)'
;MKNTILLLLLFVFATSNAQQWEDNLLEKNPNANYLDKKEAFDNYRKKVEYTKGNGYKPYARNLDFILKRSSSGEGIPNEQLYREWLKEKEKINNLKSTSNSNWIELGPINTPIILSNGKKRGNGRINCIAFDPFDKNIIWVGSPGGGLWKSTDGGNSWSTNTDNLPVIGVSYIAINPTNPQEMYITTGDAHASDTYSIGILKSIDGGVTWDTTGIQFPVPSNKMVNKLLIHPTHTDSLFAATDERIMISPDGGQSWSVAQNSSGSNLIGRFRDIEFKPNDPNVLYAVKQTTGSSEVFKSTDRGLSWFSSSNGISIVNRNRPLIAVTPANPDVVYVLFCKNDYSFHGLYKSVDNANSWTLQSDSPNILGRATDGTGTGGQSW
;
A
#
# COMPACT_ATOMS: atom_id res chain seq x y z
N MET A 1 -44.87 -44.94 15.75
CA MET A 1 -44.60 -43.51 15.97
C MET A 1 -43.15 -43.40 16.49
N LYS A 2 -42.22 -43.03 15.65
CA LYS A 2 -40.82 -42.83 16.04
C LYS A 2 -40.58 -41.32 16.12
N ASN A 3 -40.32 -40.83 17.33
CA ASN A 3 -39.97 -39.43 17.57
C ASN A 3 -38.52 -39.22 17.19
N THR A 4 -38.29 -38.48 16.11
CA THR A 4 -36.96 -37.99 15.73
C THR A 4 -36.71 -36.70 16.49
N ILE A 5 -35.82 -36.73 17.47
CA ILE A 5 -35.34 -35.55 18.17
C ILE A 5 -34.32 -34.89 17.26
N LEU A 6 -34.66 -33.71 16.73
CA LEU A 6 -33.77 -32.85 15.96
C LEU A 6 -32.87 -32.08 16.93
N LEU A 7 -31.64 -32.52 17.07
CA LEU A 7 -30.61 -31.82 17.87
C LEU A 7 -30.11 -30.61 17.08
N LEU A 8 -30.61 -29.43 17.41
CA LEU A 8 -30.09 -28.15 16.88
C LEU A 8 -28.77 -27.87 17.58
N LEU A 9 -27.66 -28.18 16.89
CA LEU A 9 -26.33 -27.73 17.29
C LEU A 9 -26.21 -26.22 17.01
N LEU A 10 -26.46 -25.40 18.00
CA LEU A 10 -26.07 -24.01 18.05
C LEU A 10 -24.53 -23.95 18.11
N PHE A 11 -23.86 -23.77 16.97
CA PHE A 11 -22.49 -23.30 16.95
C PHE A 11 -22.51 -21.85 17.42
N VAL A 12 -22.31 -21.64 18.71
CA VAL A 12 -21.86 -20.34 19.20
C VAL A 12 -20.43 -20.14 18.69
N PHE A 13 -20.27 -19.34 17.65
CA PHE A 13 -18.97 -18.78 17.33
C PHE A 13 -18.58 -17.88 18.50
N ALA A 14 -17.82 -18.43 19.43
CA ALA A 14 -17.05 -17.63 20.37
C ALA A 14 -15.96 -16.92 19.54
N THR A 15 -16.30 -15.76 18.98
CA THR A 15 -15.28 -14.81 18.57
C THR A 15 -14.46 -14.54 19.83
N SER A 16 -13.16 -14.81 19.78
CA SER A 16 -12.25 -14.52 20.89
C SER A 16 -12.16 -13.00 21.00
N ASN A 17 -13.01 -12.40 21.83
CA ASN A 17 -13.06 -10.96 22.09
C ASN A 17 -11.87 -10.54 22.97
N ALA A 18 -10.65 -10.83 22.51
CA ALA A 18 -9.43 -10.43 23.23
C ALA A 18 -9.26 -8.90 23.33
N GLN A 19 -10.04 -8.13 22.60
CA GLN A 19 -9.98 -6.67 22.53
C GLN A 19 -11.33 -5.97 22.67
N GLN A 20 -12.36 -6.63 23.18
CA GLN A 20 -13.70 -6.06 23.35
C GLN A 20 -13.71 -4.73 24.13
N TRP A 21 -12.75 -4.50 25.01
CA TRP A 21 -12.58 -3.24 25.71
C TRP A 21 -12.16 -2.10 24.77
N GLU A 22 -11.36 -2.39 23.74
CA GLU A 22 -10.93 -1.41 22.72
C GLU A 22 -12.08 -1.10 21.77
N ASP A 23 -12.81 -2.12 21.32
CA ASP A 23 -14.01 -1.95 20.48
C ASP A 23 -15.05 -1.08 21.19
N ASN A 24 -15.32 -1.36 22.47
CA ASN A 24 -16.25 -0.57 23.29
C ASN A 24 -15.79 0.88 23.51
N LEU A 25 -14.48 1.12 23.56
CA LEU A 25 -13.94 2.48 23.64
C LEU A 25 -14.12 3.21 22.31
N LEU A 26 -13.76 2.59 21.19
CA LEU A 26 -13.81 3.20 19.86
C LEU A 26 -15.25 3.43 19.38
N GLU A 27 -16.21 2.62 19.82
CA GLU A 27 -17.64 2.84 19.59
C GLU A 27 -18.11 4.15 20.26
N LYS A 28 -17.62 4.45 21.47
CA LYS A 28 -17.97 5.66 22.24
C LYS A 28 -17.14 6.89 21.85
N ASN A 29 -15.87 6.68 21.52
CA ASN A 29 -14.93 7.70 21.13
C ASN A 29 -14.07 7.21 19.94
N PRO A 30 -14.54 7.40 18.69
CA PRO A 30 -13.80 6.97 17.50
C PRO A 30 -12.41 7.61 17.35
N ASN A 31 -12.19 8.74 18.02
CA ASN A 31 -10.91 9.48 18.01
C ASN A 31 -10.09 9.24 19.29
N ALA A 32 -10.36 8.18 20.04
CA ALA A 32 -9.63 7.85 21.25
C ALA A 32 -8.12 7.75 21.01
N ASN A 33 -7.36 8.53 21.77
CA ASN A 33 -5.91 8.51 21.71
C ASN A 33 -5.31 7.41 22.61
N TYR A 34 -3.98 7.30 22.66
CA TYR A 34 -3.33 6.25 23.45
C TYR A 34 -3.49 6.39 24.96
N LEU A 35 -3.76 7.60 25.48
CA LEU A 35 -4.06 7.80 26.89
C LEU A 35 -5.47 7.30 27.22
N ASP A 36 -6.45 7.57 26.35
CA ASP A 36 -7.81 7.03 26.47
C ASP A 36 -7.79 5.50 26.44
N LYS A 37 -7.02 4.92 25.52
CA LYS A 37 -6.85 3.47 25.41
C LYS A 37 -6.19 2.89 26.65
N LYS A 38 -5.21 3.59 27.25
CA LYS A 38 -4.58 3.17 28.50
C LYS A 38 -5.59 3.12 29.64
N GLU A 39 -6.39 4.16 29.79
CA GLU A 39 -7.40 4.22 30.84
C GLU A 39 -8.45 3.12 30.68
N ALA A 40 -8.95 2.94 29.48
CA ALA A 40 -9.92 1.87 29.17
C ALA A 40 -9.34 0.47 29.45
N PHE A 41 -8.09 0.24 29.09
CA PHE A 41 -7.41 -1.02 29.34
C PHE A 41 -7.15 -1.25 30.84
N ASP A 42 -6.71 -0.24 31.57
CA ASP A 42 -6.49 -0.33 33.02
C ASP A 42 -7.82 -0.65 33.76
N ASN A 43 -8.92 -0.05 33.30
CA ASN A 43 -10.27 -0.33 33.83
C ASN A 43 -10.78 -1.73 33.48
N TYR A 44 -10.49 -2.21 32.28
CA TYR A 44 -10.77 -3.59 31.88
C TYR A 44 -9.99 -4.59 32.77
N ARG A 45 -8.72 -4.34 32.99
CA ARG A 45 -7.83 -5.18 33.78
C ARG A 45 -8.25 -5.34 35.25
N LYS A 46 -8.86 -4.32 35.83
CA LYS A 46 -9.41 -4.42 37.22
C LYS A 46 -10.54 -5.45 37.33
N LYS A 47 -11.16 -5.80 36.19
CA LYS A 47 -12.35 -6.67 36.16
C LYS A 47 -12.07 -8.06 35.60
N VAL A 48 -10.95 -8.26 34.91
CA VAL A 48 -10.62 -9.51 34.22
C VAL A 48 -9.29 -10.06 34.66
N GLU A 49 -9.28 -11.33 35.08
CA GLU A 49 -8.08 -12.03 35.47
C GLU A 49 -7.13 -12.24 34.27
N TYR A 50 -5.84 -12.16 34.54
CA TYR A 50 -4.83 -12.39 33.49
C TYR A 50 -4.80 -13.85 33.08
N THR A 51 -5.01 -14.11 31.77
CA THR A 51 -4.80 -15.41 31.17
C THR A 51 -3.78 -15.33 30.04
N LYS A 52 -2.98 -16.38 29.86
CA LYS A 52 -2.00 -16.46 28.76
C LYS A 52 -2.72 -16.45 27.43
N GLY A 53 -2.31 -15.57 26.50
CA GLY A 53 -2.88 -15.49 25.16
C GLY A 53 -4.03 -14.48 25.00
N ASN A 54 -4.42 -13.74 26.05
CA ASN A 54 -5.47 -12.72 25.99
C ASN A 54 -5.04 -11.37 25.37
N GLY A 55 -3.92 -11.31 24.69
CA GLY A 55 -3.43 -10.09 24.01
C GLY A 55 -2.76 -9.04 24.92
N TYR A 56 -2.76 -9.26 26.24
CA TYR A 56 -2.24 -8.29 27.20
C TYR A 56 -0.79 -7.86 26.97
N LYS A 57 0.11 -8.84 26.78
CA LYS A 57 1.55 -8.51 26.67
C LYS A 57 1.90 -7.71 25.41
N PRO A 58 1.43 -8.07 24.22
CA PRO A 58 1.64 -7.25 23.02
C PRO A 58 1.10 -5.85 23.20
N TYR A 59 -0.11 -5.70 23.72
CA TYR A 59 -0.74 -4.40 23.96
C TYR A 59 0.06 -3.54 24.95
N ALA A 60 0.41 -4.10 26.10
CA ALA A 60 1.18 -3.37 27.13
C ALA A 60 2.55 -2.89 26.63
N ARG A 61 3.22 -3.70 25.79
CA ARG A 61 4.49 -3.31 25.16
C ARG A 61 4.31 -2.17 24.16
N ASN A 62 3.29 -2.25 23.34
CA ASN A 62 2.98 -1.20 22.35
C ASN A 62 2.64 0.11 23.06
N LEU A 63 1.77 0.05 24.07
CA LEU A 63 1.38 1.21 24.85
C LEU A 63 2.58 1.86 25.57
N ASP A 64 3.42 1.07 26.24
CA ASP A 64 4.63 1.56 26.89
C ASP A 64 5.61 2.21 25.89
N PHE A 65 5.75 1.61 24.70
CA PHE A 65 6.57 2.18 23.63
C PHE A 65 6.06 3.55 23.17
N ILE A 66 4.76 3.66 22.91
CA ILE A 66 4.13 4.90 22.42
C ILE A 66 4.16 5.99 23.49
N LEU A 67 3.72 5.69 24.73
CA LEU A 67 3.61 6.69 25.78
C LEU A 67 4.97 7.27 26.22
N LYS A 68 6.05 6.51 26.12
CA LYS A 68 7.40 7.03 26.37
C LYS A 68 7.89 8.02 25.30
N ARG A 69 7.25 8.06 24.13
CA ARG A 69 7.66 8.84 22.96
C ARG A 69 6.65 9.91 22.55
N SER A 70 5.45 9.87 23.15
CA SER A 70 4.35 10.81 22.85
C SER A 70 3.74 11.29 24.15
N SER A 71 3.99 12.51 24.52
CA SER A 71 3.41 13.11 25.76
C SER A 71 1.92 13.43 25.61
N SER A 72 1.44 13.64 24.38
CA SER A 72 0.03 13.92 24.08
C SER A 72 -0.82 12.66 23.97
N GLY A 73 -0.21 11.49 23.84
CA GLY A 73 -0.93 10.25 23.51
C GLY A 73 -1.45 10.14 22.09
N GLU A 74 -1.11 11.07 21.21
CA GLU A 74 -1.55 11.09 19.80
C GLU A 74 -0.78 10.11 18.88
N GLY A 75 0.18 9.38 19.44
CA GLY A 75 1.14 8.60 18.69
C GLY A 75 2.41 9.38 18.41
N ILE A 76 3.29 8.80 17.60
CA ILE A 76 4.54 9.43 17.21
C ILE A 76 4.35 10.00 15.80
N PRO A 77 4.39 11.33 15.62
CA PRO A 77 4.36 11.92 14.29
C PRO A 77 5.52 11.42 13.43
N ASN A 78 5.29 11.11 12.18
CA ASN A 78 6.34 10.63 11.25
C ASN A 78 7.48 11.62 11.13
N GLU A 79 7.16 12.91 11.10
CA GLU A 79 8.15 13.96 11.05
C GLU A 79 9.09 13.90 12.27
N GLN A 80 8.55 13.64 13.46
CA GLN A 80 9.36 13.46 14.65
C GLN A 80 10.24 12.21 14.55
N LEU A 81 9.70 11.10 14.08
CA LEU A 81 10.46 9.86 13.87
C LEU A 81 11.60 10.08 12.87
N TYR A 82 11.33 10.76 11.76
CA TYR A 82 12.31 11.08 10.75
C TYR A 82 13.40 12.04 11.27
N ARG A 83 13.03 13.07 12.04
CA ARG A 83 13.98 13.99 12.67
C ARG A 83 14.90 13.30 13.69
N GLU A 84 14.35 12.41 14.51
CA GLU A 84 15.15 11.63 15.46
C GLU A 84 16.10 10.66 14.73
N TRP A 85 15.64 10.06 13.63
CA TRP A 85 16.51 9.25 12.78
C TRP A 85 17.66 10.08 12.16
N LEU A 86 17.38 11.30 11.67
CA LEU A 86 18.42 12.18 11.14
C LEU A 86 19.48 12.51 12.21
N LYS A 87 19.05 12.80 13.44
CA LYS A 87 19.96 13.04 14.56
C LYS A 87 20.83 11.81 14.88
N GLU A 88 20.23 10.62 14.88
CA GLU A 88 20.99 9.39 15.09
C GLU A 88 21.94 9.07 13.93
N LYS A 89 21.53 9.31 12.69
CA LYS A 89 22.39 9.16 11.51
C LYS A 89 23.63 10.06 11.61
N GLU A 90 23.46 11.28 12.04
CA GLU A 90 24.55 12.23 12.24
C GLU A 90 25.54 11.72 13.31
N LYS A 91 25.02 11.24 14.44
CA LYS A 91 25.84 10.61 15.50
C LYS A 91 26.58 9.38 14.99
N ILE A 92 25.90 8.49 14.25
CA ILE A 92 26.48 7.25 13.70
C ILE A 92 27.56 7.58 12.67
N ASN A 93 27.37 8.59 11.82
CA ASN A 93 28.37 9.03 10.87
C ASN A 93 29.63 9.60 11.56
N ASN A 94 29.44 10.33 12.65
CA ASN A 94 30.53 10.82 13.49
C ASN A 94 31.27 9.70 14.23
N LEU A 95 30.57 8.60 14.57
CA LEU A 95 31.15 7.43 15.23
C LEU A 95 31.84 6.47 14.23
N LYS A 96 31.36 6.39 12.99
CA LYS A 96 31.96 5.52 11.95
C LYS A 96 33.39 5.87 11.58
N SER A 97 33.87 7.06 11.94
CA SER A 97 35.29 7.43 11.72
C SER A 97 36.27 6.66 12.63
N THR A 98 35.77 5.91 13.62
CA THR A 98 36.61 5.26 14.64
C THR A 98 36.43 3.76 14.81
N SER A 99 35.47 3.12 14.13
CA SER A 99 35.22 1.67 14.27
C SER A 99 35.37 0.93 12.96
N ASN A 100 36.47 0.22 12.77
CA ASN A 100 36.55 -0.91 11.83
C ASN A 100 35.64 -2.03 12.38
N SER A 101 34.35 -2.00 12.10
CA SER A 101 33.50 -3.14 12.39
C SER A 101 33.82 -4.23 11.36
N ASN A 102 34.35 -5.35 11.81
CA ASN A 102 34.62 -6.52 10.97
C ASN A 102 33.33 -7.36 10.75
N TRP A 103 32.18 -6.71 10.71
CA TRP A 103 30.94 -7.41 10.36
C TRP A 103 30.95 -7.74 8.88
N ILE A 104 30.83 -9.05 8.60
CA ILE A 104 30.66 -9.56 7.24
C ILE A 104 29.30 -10.24 7.16
N GLU A 105 28.67 -10.14 6.01
CA GLU A 105 27.42 -10.83 5.75
C GLU A 105 27.67 -12.34 5.75
N LEU A 106 26.96 -13.07 6.64
CA LEU A 106 27.04 -14.53 6.71
C LEU A 106 26.02 -15.22 5.78
N GLY A 107 25.16 -14.42 5.14
CA GLY A 107 24.12 -14.94 4.26
C GLY A 107 22.86 -15.39 5.03
N PRO A 108 21.99 -16.13 4.37
CA PRO A 108 22.14 -16.78 3.06
C PRO A 108 22.14 -15.79 1.89
N ILE A 109 23.21 -15.78 1.11
CA ILE A 109 23.34 -14.95 -0.09
C ILE A 109 22.53 -15.54 -1.25
N ASN A 110 22.39 -16.86 -1.25
CA ASN A 110 21.59 -17.61 -2.23
C ASN A 110 20.52 -18.44 -1.52
N THR A 111 19.31 -18.43 -2.06
CA THR A 111 18.26 -19.34 -1.59
C THR A 111 18.47 -20.74 -2.16
N PRO A 112 18.21 -21.81 -1.37
CA PRO A 112 18.20 -23.16 -1.91
C PRO A 112 17.22 -23.26 -3.09
N ILE A 113 17.68 -23.78 -4.22
CA ILE A 113 16.91 -23.86 -5.46
C ILE A 113 15.68 -24.77 -5.30
N ILE A 114 15.76 -25.78 -4.42
CA ILE A 114 14.69 -26.74 -4.18
C ILE A 114 14.60 -27.02 -2.68
N LEU A 115 13.40 -26.88 -2.12
CA LEU A 115 13.09 -27.35 -0.77
C LEU A 115 12.85 -28.86 -0.78
N SER A 116 12.96 -29.50 0.38
CA SER A 116 12.65 -30.92 0.57
C SER A 116 11.24 -31.34 0.12
N ASN A 117 10.31 -30.40 0.01
CA ASN A 117 8.94 -30.58 -0.50
C ASN A 117 8.78 -30.21 -1.98
N GLY A 118 9.86 -30.00 -2.73
CA GLY A 118 9.85 -29.65 -4.15
C GLY A 118 9.49 -28.20 -4.46
N LYS A 119 9.23 -27.35 -3.46
CA LYS A 119 8.89 -25.94 -3.68
C LYS A 119 10.15 -25.11 -3.84
N LYS A 120 10.14 -24.19 -4.82
CA LYS A 120 11.15 -23.14 -4.94
C LYS A 120 10.81 -22.00 -3.99
N ARG A 121 11.79 -21.49 -3.26
CA ARG A 121 11.66 -20.22 -2.53
C ARG A 121 12.17 -19.10 -3.42
N GLY A 122 11.46 -17.96 -3.41
CA GLY A 122 11.96 -16.73 -4.02
C GLY A 122 12.89 -15.97 -3.07
N ASN A 123 13.64 -15.02 -3.62
CA ASN A 123 14.56 -14.16 -2.86
C ASN A 123 13.86 -12.94 -2.23
N GLY A 124 12.55 -12.90 -2.24
CA GLY A 124 11.74 -11.79 -1.76
C GLY A 124 10.71 -11.33 -2.79
N ARG A 125 9.85 -10.43 -2.36
CA ARG A 125 8.81 -9.84 -3.20
C ARG A 125 9.25 -8.47 -3.68
N ILE A 126 9.01 -8.19 -4.97
CA ILE A 126 9.12 -6.86 -5.56
C ILE A 126 7.71 -6.32 -5.77
N ASN A 127 7.44 -5.12 -5.27
CA ASN A 127 6.15 -4.44 -5.43
C ASN A 127 6.10 -3.58 -6.69
N CYS A 128 7.21 -2.97 -7.06
CA CYS A 128 7.26 -2.05 -8.18
C CYS A 128 8.62 -2.06 -8.87
N ILE A 129 8.61 -1.70 -10.16
CA ILE A 129 9.80 -1.52 -10.99
C ILE A 129 9.63 -0.19 -11.73
N ALA A 130 10.69 0.61 -11.78
CA ALA A 130 10.75 1.82 -12.58
C ALA A 130 12.07 1.88 -13.37
N PHE A 131 12.00 2.49 -14.55
CA PHE A 131 13.14 2.69 -15.43
C PHE A 131 13.46 4.17 -15.51
N ASP A 132 14.75 4.47 -15.60
CA ASP A 132 15.18 5.83 -15.91
C ASP A 132 14.68 6.21 -17.32
N PRO A 133 14.11 7.41 -17.50
CA PRO A 133 13.55 7.81 -18.79
C PRO A 133 14.60 8.02 -19.89
N PHE A 134 15.89 8.17 -19.54
CA PHE A 134 16.97 8.45 -20.49
C PHE A 134 17.98 7.31 -20.62
N ASP A 135 18.15 6.48 -19.56
CA ASP A 135 19.07 5.34 -19.58
C ASP A 135 18.37 4.05 -19.14
N LYS A 136 18.09 3.19 -20.11
CA LYS A 136 17.46 1.89 -19.87
C LYS A 136 18.26 0.91 -19.00
N ASN A 137 19.55 1.17 -18.77
CA ASN A 137 20.37 0.38 -17.88
C ASN A 137 20.17 0.75 -16.41
N ILE A 138 19.58 1.93 -16.15
CA ILE A 138 19.23 2.34 -14.80
C ILE A 138 17.82 1.83 -14.49
N ILE A 139 17.76 0.88 -13.55
CA ILE A 139 16.53 0.22 -13.13
C ILE A 139 16.39 0.37 -11.62
N TRP A 140 15.19 0.70 -11.18
CA TRP A 140 14.83 0.78 -9.78
C TRP A 140 13.81 -0.29 -9.45
N VAL A 141 13.95 -0.95 -8.30
CA VAL A 141 12.96 -1.88 -7.78
C VAL A 141 12.65 -1.57 -6.32
N GLY A 142 11.37 -1.61 -5.98
CA GLY A 142 10.87 -1.42 -4.63
C GLY A 142 10.38 -2.73 -4.02
N SER A 143 10.88 -3.05 -2.83
CA SER A 143 10.49 -4.23 -2.06
C SER A 143 9.77 -3.82 -0.77
N PRO A 144 8.75 -4.56 -0.33
CA PRO A 144 7.99 -4.22 0.88
C PRO A 144 8.80 -4.38 2.18
N GLY A 145 9.82 -5.22 2.18
CA GLY A 145 10.67 -5.46 3.35
C GLY A 145 12.16 -5.35 3.07
N GLY A 146 12.54 -5.03 1.81
CA GLY A 146 13.94 -4.95 1.38
C GLY A 146 14.39 -3.58 0.89
N GLY A 147 13.52 -2.58 0.95
CA GLY A 147 13.87 -1.21 0.55
C GLY A 147 13.84 -0.96 -0.95
N LEU A 148 14.51 0.14 -1.34
CA LEU A 148 14.71 0.55 -2.72
C LEU A 148 16.06 0.07 -3.20
N TRP A 149 16.09 -0.56 -4.36
CA TRP A 149 17.30 -1.06 -5.00
C TRP A 149 17.49 -0.42 -6.37
N LYS A 150 18.73 -0.10 -6.71
CA LYS A 150 19.14 0.50 -7.98
C LYS A 150 20.11 -0.43 -8.69
N SER A 151 19.87 -0.65 -9.96
CA SER A 151 20.89 -1.16 -10.92
C SER A 151 21.30 -0.05 -11.88
N THR A 152 22.55 -0.05 -12.29
CA THR A 152 23.10 0.87 -13.33
C THR A 152 23.68 0.10 -14.51
N ASP A 153 23.47 -1.22 -14.56
CA ASP A 153 24.08 -2.13 -15.55
C ASP A 153 23.03 -3.10 -16.16
N GLY A 154 21.79 -2.65 -16.27
CA GLY A 154 20.71 -3.43 -16.87
C GLY A 154 20.25 -4.61 -16.01
N GLY A 155 20.42 -4.53 -14.68
CA GLY A 155 19.99 -5.54 -13.74
C GLY A 155 21.01 -6.61 -13.41
N ASN A 156 22.26 -6.48 -13.87
CA ASN A 156 23.33 -7.45 -13.55
C ASN A 156 23.82 -7.30 -12.10
N SER A 157 23.87 -6.07 -11.58
CA SER A 157 24.18 -5.82 -10.18
C SER A 157 23.19 -4.82 -9.56
N TRP A 158 23.06 -4.86 -8.24
CA TRP A 158 22.09 -4.07 -7.48
C TRP A 158 22.73 -3.50 -6.22
N SER A 159 22.36 -2.27 -5.90
CA SER A 159 22.75 -1.59 -4.66
C SER A 159 21.56 -0.93 -4.01
N THR A 160 21.60 -0.76 -2.67
CA THR A 160 20.58 -0.02 -1.90
C THR A 160 21.24 1.01 -1.01
N ASN A 161 20.52 2.09 -0.71
CA ASN A 161 20.90 3.11 0.26
C ASN A 161 19.78 3.47 1.22
N THR A 162 18.67 2.71 1.20
CA THR A 162 17.48 2.98 2.02
C THR A 162 17.41 2.21 3.32
N ASP A 163 18.41 1.39 3.66
CA ASP A 163 18.46 0.60 4.89
C ASP A 163 18.39 1.44 6.17
N ASN A 164 18.75 2.72 6.06
CA ASN A 164 18.72 3.66 7.18
C ASN A 164 17.46 4.53 7.22
N LEU A 165 16.46 4.31 6.36
CA LEU A 165 15.19 5.01 6.46
C LEU A 165 14.37 4.48 7.65
N PRO A 166 13.51 5.32 8.26
CA PRO A 166 12.65 4.90 9.38
C PRO A 166 11.70 3.76 9.02
N VAL A 167 11.32 3.68 7.74
CA VAL A 167 10.53 2.61 7.13
C VAL A 167 11.19 2.25 5.81
N ILE A 168 11.56 0.99 5.67
CA ILE A 168 12.28 0.51 4.47
C ILE A 168 11.35 0.04 3.35
N GLY A 169 10.07 -0.28 3.65
CA GLY A 169 9.13 -0.76 2.63
C GLY A 169 8.88 0.27 1.53
N VAL A 170 8.89 -0.18 0.26
CA VAL A 170 8.60 0.64 -0.92
C VAL A 170 7.48 -0.01 -1.72
N SER A 171 6.37 0.73 -1.87
CA SER A 171 5.17 0.29 -2.61
C SER A 171 5.19 0.72 -4.06
N TYR A 172 5.65 1.95 -4.33
CA TYR A 172 5.68 2.52 -5.69
C TYR A 172 6.87 3.45 -5.86
N ILE A 173 7.32 3.60 -7.11
CA ILE A 173 8.40 4.49 -7.53
C ILE A 173 7.88 5.34 -8.68
N ALA A 174 8.00 6.67 -8.56
CA ALA A 174 7.70 7.62 -9.63
C ALA A 174 8.95 8.43 -9.92
N ILE A 175 9.40 8.41 -11.17
CA ILE A 175 10.59 9.16 -11.63
C ILE A 175 10.10 10.29 -12.52
N ASN A 176 10.61 11.51 -12.30
CA ASN A 176 10.28 12.66 -13.14
C ASN A 176 10.75 12.39 -14.57
N PRO A 177 9.84 12.38 -15.57
CA PRO A 177 10.16 11.99 -16.94
C PRO A 177 11.09 12.97 -17.68
N THR A 178 11.28 14.17 -17.14
CA THR A 178 12.15 15.20 -17.72
C THR A 178 13.42 15.44 -16.91
N ASN A 179 13.45 14.99 -15.65
CA ASN A 179 14.58 15.13 -14.75
C ASN A 179 14.68 13.94 -13.78
N PRO A 180 15.40 12.86 -14.10
CA PRO A 180 15.46 11.66 -13.26
C PRO A 180 16.17 11.85 -11.91
N GLN A 181 16.80 13.01 -11.68
CA GLN A 181 17.30 13.36 -10.35
C GLN A 181 16.15 13.62 -9.37
N GLU A 182 14.98 14.03 -9.87
CA GLU A 182 13.77 14.17 -9.08
C GLU A 182 12.94 12.89 -9.17
N MET A 183 12.73 12.27 -8.04
CA MET A 183 11.95 11.04 -7.94
C MET A 183 11.22 10.93 -6.59
N TYR A 184 10.22 10.09 -6.56
CA TYR A 184 9.39 9.86 -5.37
C TYR A 184 9.25 8.37 -5.11
N ILE A 185 9.19 7.99 -3.84
CA ILE A 185 8.79 6.66 -3.41
C ILE A 185 7.60 6.75 -2.47
N THR A 186 6.67 5.82 -2.62
CA THR A 186 5.63 5.61 -1.62
C THR A 186 6.10 4.51 -0.67
N THR A 187 6.08 4.79 0.62
CA THR A 187 6.61 3.86 1.62
C THR A 187 5.56 2.84 2.07
N GLY A 188 6.02 1.74 2.66
CA GLY A 188 5.18 0.66 3.19
C GLY A 188 4.92 -0.46 2.20
N ASP A 189 3.85 -1.22 2.44
CA ASP A 189 3.41 -2.33 1.59
C ASP A 189 1.93 -2.22 1.22
N ALA A 190 1.65 -1.59 0.09
CA ALA A 190 0.29 -1.40 -0.42
C ALA A 190 -0.39 -2.71 -0.84
N HIS A 191 0.36 -3.81 -1.02
CA HIS A 191 -0.19 -5.08 -1.47
C HIS A 191 -0.68 -5.97 -0.34
N ALA A 192 0.11 -6.14 0.73
CA ALA A 192 -0.21 -7.04 1.83
C ALA A 192 -0.27 -6.34 3.21
N SER A 193 0.11 -5.06 3.29
CA SER A 193 0.19 -4.30 4.55
C SER A 193 1.17 -4.92 5.57
N ASP A 194 2.23 -5.57 5.08
CA ASP A 194 3.24 -6.22 5.93
C ASP A 194 4.18 -5.22 6.60
N THR A 195 4.31 -4.02 6.05
CA THR A 195 5.14 -2.94 6.59
C THR A 195 4.38 -1.61 6.65
N TYR A 196 4.74 -0.78 7.63
CA TYR A 196 4.13 0.54 7.81
C TYR A 196 4.58 1.52 6.74
N SER A 197 3.72 2.52 6.51
CA SER A 197 4.03 3.67 5.65
C SER A 197 4.24 4.93 6.48
N ILE A 198 5.17 5.76 6.04
CA ILE A 198 5.31 7.15 6.50
C ILE A 198 4.85 8.15 5.46
N GLY A 199 4.22 7.68 4.39
CA GLY A 199 3.73 8.49 3.29
C GLY A 199 4.65 8.46 2.08
N ILE A 200 4.85 9.62 1.46
CA ILE A 200 5.64 9.79 0.25
C ILE A 200 6.97 10.48 0.61
N LEU A 201 8.07 9.93 0.12
CA LEU A 201 9.38 10.57 0.18
C LEU A 201 9.77 11.07 -1.21
N LYS A 202 10.44 12.22 -1.23
CA LYS A 202 10.98 12.88 -2.44
C LYS A 202 12.50 12.88 -2.40
N SER A 203 13.12 12.61 -3.52
CA SER A 203 14.56 12.83 -3.78
C SER A 203 14.72 13.85 -4.90
N ILE A 204 15.75 14.67 -4.82
CA ILE A 204 16.17 15.61 -5.89
C ILE A 204 17.59 15.35 -6.38
N ASP A 205 18.19 14.24 -5.97
CA ASP A 205 19.57 13.86 -6.24
C ASP A 205 19.69 12.41 -6.77
N GLY A 206 18.63 11.93 -7.45
CA GLY A 206 18.61 10.59 -8.05
C GLY A 206 18.58 9.47 -7.02
N GLY A 207 17.86 9.69 -5.91
CA GLY A 207 17.62 8.69 -4.88
C GLY A 207 18.76 8.54 -3.86
N VAL A 208 19.69 9.50 -3.79
CA VAL A 208 20.80 9.48 -2.81
C VAL A 208 20.29 9.92 -1.44
N THR A 209 19.51 11.02 -1.40
CA THR A 209 18.85 11.50 -0.18
C THR A 209 17.35 11.62 -0.36
N TRP A 210 16.62 11.59 0.76
CA TRP A 210 15.17 11.56 0.77
C TRP A 210 14.61 12.53 1.80
N ASP A 211 13.63 13.34 1.38
CA ASP A 211 12.87 14.25 2.22
C ASP A 211 11.39 13.84 2.27
N THR A 212 10.69 14.23 3.32
CA THR A 212 9.25 14.03 3.43
C THR A 212 8.48 15.00 2.54
N THR A 213 7.30 14.59 2.08
CA THR A 213 6.33 15.45 1.38
C THR A 213 5.19 15.86 2.32
N GLY A 214 4.19 16.58 1.80
CA GLY A 214 2.97 16.93 2.53
C GLY A 214 2.05 15.73 2.86
N ILE A 215 2.24 14.55 2.21
CA ILE A 215 1.54 13.32 2.61
C ILE A 215 2.42 12.54 3.57
N GLN A 216 2.04 12.59 4.84
CA GLN A 216 2.70 11.87 5.92
C GLN A 216 1.66 11.11 6.75
N PHE A 217 2.02 9.91 7.18
CA PHE A 217 1.16 9.07 8.02
C PHE A 217 1.81 8.80 9.36
N PRO A 218 1.07 8.90 10.48
CA PRO A 218 1.55 8.39 11.75
C PRO A 218 1.78 6.88 11.68
N VAL A 219 2.87 6.39 12.23
CA VAL A 219 3.07 4.96 12.47
C VAL A 219 2.31 4.61 13.76
N PRO A 220 1.46 3.65 13.78
CA PRO A 220 0.98 2.62 12.89
C PRO A 220 -0.44 2.89 12.33
N SER A 221 -0.62 3.90 11.53
CA SER A 221 -1.96 4.25 10.99
C SER A 221 -2.51 3.23 9.98
N ASN A 222 -1.70 2.30 9.50
CA ASN A 222 -2.00 1.37 8.40
C ASN A 222 -2.47 2.05 7.09
N LYS A 223 -2.25 3.36 6.95
CA LYS A 223 -2.56 4.11 5.74
C LYS A 223 -1.45 3.95 4.73
N MET A 224 -1.82 3.79 3.45
CA MET A 224 -0.89 3.57 2.35
C MET A 224 -1.14 4.54 1.21
N VAL A 225 -0.08 4.84 0.48
CA VAL A 225 -0.18 5.38 -0.89
C VAL A 225 0.06 4.21 -1.83
N ASN A 226 -0.98 3.83 -2.56
CA ASN A 226 -0.97 2.66 -3.42
C ASN A 226 -0.23 2.93 -4.73
N LYS A 227 -0.39 4.15 -5.28
CA LYS A 227 0.28 4.59 -6.50
C LYS A 227 0.45 6.10 -6.55
N LEU A 228 1.54 6.55 -7.15
CA LEU A 228 1.84 7.96 -7.37
C LEU A 228 2.17 8.19 -8.85
N LEU A 229 1.51 9.16 -9.47
CA LEU A 229 1.80 9.60 -10.83
C LEU A 229 2.40 11.00 -10.80
N ILE A 230 3.38 11.25 -11.67
CA ILE A 230 3.89 12.58 -12.01
C ILE A 230 3.30 12.96 -13.35
N HIS A 231 2.76 14.17 -13.47
CA HIS A 231 2.22 14.63 -14.76
C HIS A 231 3.36 14.75 -15.79
N PRO A 232 3.22 14.18 -17.01
CA PRO A 232 4.34 14.02 -17.92
C PRO A 232 4.94 15.33 -18.46
N THR A 233 4.18 16.43 -18.43
CA THR A 233 4.64 17.74 -18.93
C THR A 233 4.61 18.85 -17.88
N HIS A 234 3.87 18.66 -16.77
CA HIS A 234 3.81 19.58 -15.63
C HIS A 234 4.28 18.81 -14.39
N THR A 235 5.58 18.58 -14.32
CA THR A 235 6.19 17.62 -13.39
C THR A 235 6.03 17.98 -11.91
N ASP A 236 5.64 19.20 -11.57
CA ASP A 236 5.19 19.58 -10.22
C ASP A 236 3.79 19.09 -9.88
N SER A 237 2.99 18.67 -10.87
CA SER A 237 1.65 18.14 -10.64
C SER A 237 1.70 16.64 -10.37
N LEU A 238 1.29 16.25 -9.17
CA LEU A 238 1.31 14.86 -8.71
C LEU A 238 -0.10 14.37 -8.39
N PHE A 239 -0.32 13.06 -8.58
CA PHE A 239 -1.59 12.39 -8.30
C PHE A 239 -1.34 11.12 -7.49
N ALA A 240 -1.91 11.04 -6.30
CA ALA A 240 -1.71 9.91 -5.41
C ALA A 240 -3.03 9.16 -5.14
N ALA A 241 -3.06 7.89 -5.49
CA ALA A 241 -4.10 6.95 -5.09
C ALA A 241 -3.78 6.40 -3.70
N THR A 242 -4.63 6.67 -2.72
CA THR A 242 -4.41 6.27 -1.32
C THR A 242 -5.50 5.33 -0.82
N ASP A 243 -5.33 4.79 0.37
CA ASP A 243 -6.35 3.96 1.03
C ASP A 243 -7.62 4.74 1.42
N GLU A 244 -7.60 6.06 1.34
CA GLU A 244 -8.74 6.89 1.75
C GLU A 244 -9.31 7.75 0.63
N ARG A 245 -8.49 8.14 -0.37
CA ARG A 245 -8.89 9.13 -1.39
C ARG A 245 -7.87 9.23 -2.53
N ILE A 246 -8.22 10.01 -3.56
CA ILE A 246 -7.25 10.52 -4.52
C ILE A 246 -6.80 11.90 -4.05
N MET A 247 -5.49 12.12 -4.01
CA MET A 247 -4.85 13.38 -3.64
C MET A 247 -4.14 14.00 -4.84
N ILE A 248 -4.18 15.32 -4.94
CA ILE A 248 -3.55 16.08 -6.02
C ILE A 248 -2.64 17.13 -5.41
N SER A 249 -1.41 17.19 -5.91
CA SER A 249 -0.44 18.24 -5.56
C SER A 249 -0.12 19.07 -6.80
N PRO A 250 -0.11 20.40 -6.72
CA PRO A 250 0.34 21.28 -7.81
C PRO A 250 1.81 21.73 -7.69
N ASP A 251 2.51 21.36 -6.62
CA ASP A 251 3.76 21.98 -6.16
C ASP A 251 4.85 20.95 -5.78
N GLY A 252 4.90 19.83 -6.49
CA GLY A 252 5.92 18.79 -6.26
C GLY A 252 5.79 18.08 -4.91
N GLY A 253 4.57 17.98 -4.39
CA GLY A 253 4.26 17.22 -3.18
C GLY A 253 4.36 18.03 -1.88
N GLN A 254 4.51 19.35 -1.93
CA GLN A 254 4.55 20.19 -0.73
C GLN A 254 3.15 20.33 -0.12
N SER A 255 2.15 20.65 -0.96
CA SER A 255 0.76 20.71 -0.56
C SER A 255 -0.11 19.74 -1.34
N TRP A 256 -1.22 19.30 -0.74
CA TRP A 256 -2.13 18.32 -1.32
C TRP A 256 -3.58 18.68 -1.07
N SER A 257 -4.40 18.52 -2.10
CA SER A 257 -5.86 18.66 -2.05
C SER A 257 -6.54 17.33 -2.36
N VAL A 258 -7.77 17.16 -1.91
CA VAL A 258 -8.58 15.97 -2.19
C VAL A 258 -9.29 16.16 -3.53
N ALA A 259 -9.22 15.17 -4.41
CA ALA A 259 -10.02 15.12 -5.63
C ALA A 259 -11.52 15.10 -5.29
N GLN A 260 -12.34 15.68 -6.16
CA GLN A 260 -13.80 15.76 -5.97
C GLN A 260 -14.53 14.75 -6.86
N ASN A 261 -15.72 14.36 -6.47
CA ASN A 261 -16.65 13.68 -7.35
C ASN A 261 -17.43 14.69 -8.20
N SER A 262 -18.24 14.22 -9.14
CA SER A 262 -19.05 15.07 -10.03
C SER A 262 -20.06 15.98 -9.33
N SER A 263 -20.35 15.77 -8.05
CA SER A 263 -21.21 16.65 -7.23
C SER A 263 -20.42 17.71 -6.44
N GLY A 264 -19.09 17.79 -6.62
CA GLY A 264 -18.23 18.72 -5.89
C GLY A 264 -17.87 18.29 -4.46
N SER A 265 -18.22 17.07 -4.07
CA SER A 265 -17.84 16.50 -2.76
C SER A 265 -16.53 15.76 -2.85
N ASN A 266 -15.79 15.65 -1.74
CA ASN A 266 -14.55 14.89 -1.68
C ASN A 266 -14.77 13.45 -2.14
N LEU A 267 -13.89 12.98 -3.04
CA LEU A 267 -13.89 11.60 -3.52
C LEU A 267 -13.21 10.69 -2.50
N ILE A 268 -14.00 10.01 -1.69
CA ILE A 268 -13.53 9.16 -0.58
C ILE A 268 -13.59 7.69 -0.95
N GLY A 269 -12.61 6.92 -0.52
CA GLY A 269 -12.53 5.47 -0.67
C GLY A 269 -11.10 5.00 -0.90
N ARG A 270 -10.89 3.69 -0.82
CA ARG A 270 -9.60 3.06 -1.10
C ARG A 270 -9.36 2.99 -2.60
N PHE A 271 -8.46 3.81 -3.11
CA PHE A 271 -8.05 3.78 -4.51
C PHE A 271 -6.78 2.94 -4.65
N ARG A 272 -6.89 1.86 -5.42
CA ARG A 272 -5.80 0.88 -5.58
C ARG A 272 -4.83 1.26 -6.69
N ASP A 273 -5.35 1.89 -7.73
CA ASP A 273 -4.60 2.16 -8.95
C ASP A 273 -5.12 3.41 -9.64
N ILE A 274 -4.25 4.11 -10.35
CA ILE A 274 -4.53 5.32 -11.11
C ILE A 274 -3.60 5.38 -12.32
N GLU A 275 -4.12 5.75 -13.50
CA GLU A 275 -3.37 5.85 -14.76
C GLU A 275 -3.75 7.08 -15.53
N PHE A 276 -2.80 7.70 -16.22
CA PHE A 276 -3.10 8.66 -17.26
C PHE A 276 -3.53 7.95 -18.54
N LYS A 277 -4.45 8.57 -19.28
CA LYS A 277 -4.65 8.20 -20.67
C LYS A 277 -3.36 8.48 -21.46
N PRO A 278 -2.81 7.51 -22.19
CA PRO A 278 -1.65 7.77 -23.04
C PRO A 278 -1.94 8.89 -24.05
N ASN A 279 -0.98 9.77 -24.24
CA ASN A 279 -1.03 10.95 -25.13
C ASN A 279 -2.05 12.05 -24.74
N ASP A 280 -2.83 11.86 -23.65
CA ASP A 280 -3.74 12.89 -23.14
C ASP A 280 -3.79 12.86 -21.60
N PRO A 281 -2.83 13.49 -20.92
CA PRO A 281 -2.76 13.47 -19.46
C PRO A 281 -3.82 14.32 -18.75
N ASN A 282 -4.73 15.00 -19.50
CA ASN A 282 -5.92 15.60 -18.89
C ASN A 282 -6.95 14.54 -18.49
N VAL A 283 -6.87 13.34 -19.10
CA VAL A 283 -7.75 12.22 -18.80
C VAL A 283 -7.02 11.23 -17.91
N LEU A 284 -7.65 10.89 -16.78
CA LEU A 284 -7.16 9.89 -15.84
C LEU A 284 -8.23 8.82 -15.58
N TYR A 285 -7.76 7.63 -15.27
CA TYR A 285 -8.59 6.52 -14.83
C TYR A 285 -8.13 6.09 -13.44
N ALA A 286 -9.05 5.71 -12.59
CA ALA A 286 -8.73 5.19 -11.26
C ALA A 286 -9.68 4.06 -10.89
N VAL A 287 -9.24 3.19 -9.99
CA VAL A 287 -10.07 2.08 -9.51
C VAL A 287 -10.16 2.12 -7.99
N LYS A 288 -11.42 2.12 -7.51
CA LYS A 288 -11.75 2.13 -6.09
C LYS A 288 -12.07 0.71 -5.64
N GLN A 289 -11.40 0.26 -4.61
CA GLN A 289 -11.69 -1.01 -3.95
C GLN A 289 -12.80 -0.82 -2.92
N THR A 290 -13.88 -1.55 -3.12
CA THR A 290 -14.95 -1.75 -2.15
C THR A 290 -15.34 -3.21 -2.20
N THR A 291 -15.31 -3.92 -1.07
CA THR A 291 -15.60 -5.35 -1.03
C THR A 291 -16.97 -5.65 -1.65
N GLY A 292 -17.00 -6.46 -2.69
CA GLY A 292 -18.21 -6.84 -3.42
C GLY A 292 -18.68 -5.84 -4.48
N SER A 293 -18.20 -4.58 -4.47
CA SER A 293 -18.73 -3.50 -5.34
C SER A 293 -17.65 -2.52 -5.81
N SER A 294 -16.44 -2.99 -6.07
CA SER A 294 -15.34 -2.15 -6.58
C SER A 294 -15.71 -1.47 -7.91
N GLU A 295 -15.21 -0.26 -8.15
CA GLU A 295 -15.63 0.60 -9.25
C GLU A 295 -14.44 1.17 -10.03
N VAL A 296 -14.70 1.50 -11.31
CA VAL A 296 -13.83 2.32 -12.15
C VAL A 296 -14.31 3.76 -12.11
N PHE A 297 -13.39 4.69 -12.00
CA PHE A 297 -13.60 6.12 -12.07
C PHE A 297 -12.80 6.73 -13.22
N LYS A 298 -13.32 7.81 -13.80
CA LYS A 298 -12.67 8.59 -14.86
C LYS A 298 -12.72 10.07 -14.50
N SER A 299 -11.65 10.77 -14.83
CA SER A 299 -11.55 12.22 -14.84
C SER A 299 -11.22 12.69 -16.26
N THR A 300 -11.70 13.88 -16.65
CA THR A 300 -11.37 14.53 -17.92
C THR A 300 -10.84 15.97 -17.73
N ASP A 301 -10.54 16.33 -16.49
CA ASP A 301 -10.12 17.66 -16.07
C ASP A 301 -8.85 17.63 -15.20
N ARG A 302 -7.90 16.78 -15.53
CA ARG A 302 -6.65 16.58 -14.79
C ARG A 302 -6.87 16.15 -13.35
N GLY A 303 -7.83 15.25 -13.12
CA GLY A 303 -8.05 14.63 -11.81
C GLY A 303 -8.80 15.51 -10.81
N LEU A 304 -9.24 16.72 -11.19
CA LEU A 304 -9.97 17.62 -10.28
C LEU A 304 -11.34 17.05 -9.93
N SER A 305 -12.08 16.58 -10.94
CA SER A 305 -13.36 15.91 -10.72
C SER A 305 -13.40 14.52 -11.36
N TRP A 306 -14.15 13.63 -10.73
CA TRP A 306 -14.24 12.22 -11.08
C TRP A 306 -15.67 11.74 -11.12
N PHE A 307 -15.98 10.88 -12.08
CA PHE A 307 -17.27 10.21 -12.20
C PHE A 307 -17.10 8.70 -12.34
N SER A 308 -18.08 7.94 -11.87
CA SER A 308 -18.11 6.49 -12.01
C SER A 308 -18.20 6.11 -13.49
N SER A 309 -17.40 5.17 -13.92
CA SER A 309 -17.24 4.74 -15.30
C SER A 309 -17.19 3.21 -15.39
N SER A 310 -18.21 2.55 -14.81
CA SER A 310 -18.27 1.08 -14.68
C SER A 310 -19.36 0.45 -15.56
N ASN A 311 -19.88 1.16 -16.56
CA ASN A 311 -20.95 0.65 -17.45
C ASN A 311 -20.50 -0.59 -18.23
N GLY A 312 -21.23 -1.69 -18.11
CA GLY A 312 -20.88 -2.99 -18.74
C GLY A 312 -20.05 -3.93 -17.86
N ILE A 313 -19.61 -3.48 -16.66
CA ILE A 313 -18.94 -4.36 -15.70
C ILE A 313 -20.00 -4.98 -14.78
N SER A 314 -19.95 -6.31 -14.61
CA SER A 314 -20.84 -7.01 -13.66
C SER A 314 -20.71 -6.42 -12.25
N ILE A 315 -21.84 -6.07 -11.62
CA ILE A 315 -21.88 -5.38 -10.33
C ILE A 315 -21.67 -6.30 -9.13
N VAL A 316 -21.63 -7.60 -9.32
CA VAL A 316 -21.64 -8.60 -8.24
C VAL A 316 -20.24 -9.10 -7.94
N ASN A 317 -19.89 -9.14 -6.65
CA ASN A 317 -18.70 -9.81 -6.13
C ASN A 317 -17.37 -9.30 -6.70
N ARG A 318 -17.26 -7.98 -6.95
CA ARG A 318 -16.03 -7.31 -7.44
C ARG A 318 -15.17 -6.85 -6.27
N ASN A 319 -13.90 -7.20 -6.31
CA ASN A 319 -12.91 -6.77 -5.31
C ASN A 319 -11.54 -6.54 -5.98
N ARG A 320 -10.63 -5.88 -5.29
CA ARG A 320 -9.21 -5.61 -5.66
C ARG A 320 -9.02 -5.35 -7.16
N PRO A 321 -9.48 -4.21 -7.67
CA PRO A 321 -9.31 -3.85 -9.07
C PRO A 321 -7.88 -3.42 -9.38
N LEU A 322 -7.42 -3.69 -10.62
CA LEU A 322 -6.24 -3.10 -11.23
C LEU A 322 -6.61 -2.61 -12.61
N ILE A 323 -6.02 -1.48 -13.02
CA ILE A 323 -6.27 -0.86 -14.31
C ILE A 323 -4.99 -0.80 -15.13
N ALA A 324 -5.11 -0.94 -16.45
CA ALA A 324 -3.97 -0.81 -17.36
C ALA A 324 -4.38 -0.08 -18.64
N VAL A 325 -3.46 0.72 -19.14
CA VAL A 325 -3.57 1.46 -20.40
C VAL A 325 -2.43 1.08 -21.33
N THR A 326 -2.54 1.39 -22.61
CA THR A 326 -1.49 1.13 -23.60
C THR A 326 -1.30 2.30 -24.56
N PRO A 327 -0.06 2.76 -24.79
CA PRO A 327 0.21 3.80 -25.78
C PRO A 327 -0.02 3.34 -27.23
N ALA A 328 -0.07 2.04 -27.49
CA ALA A 328 -0.34 1.50 -28.82
C ALA A 328 -1.77 1.83 -29.31
N ASN A 329 -2.72 1.97 -28.37
CA ASN A 329 -4.05 2.51 -28.63
C ASN A 329 -4.55 3.23 -27.38
N PRO A 330 -4.46 4.56 -27.31
CA PRO A 330 -4.79 5.35 -26.13
C PRO A 330 -6.26 5.26 -25.67
N ASP A 331 -7.17 4.82 -26.54
CA ASP A 331 -8.59 4.68 -26.22
C ASP A 331 -8.91 3.33 -25.54
N VAL A 332 -7.93 2.41 -25.58
CA VAL A 332 -8.08 1.09 -24.97
C VAL A 332 -7.65 1.11 -23.52
N VAL A 333 -8.54 0.64 -22.67
CA VAL A 333 -8.31 0.49 -21.23
C VAL A 333 -8.70 -0.93 -20.81
N TYR A 334 -7.90 -1.54 -19.96
CA TYR A 334 -8.22 -2.83 -19.36
C TYR A 334 -8.42 -2.66 -17.85
N VAL A 335 -9.34 -3.43 -17.29
CA VAL A 335 -9.50 -3.56 -15.84
C VAL A 335 -9.68 -5.02 -15.47
N LEU A 336 -8.95 -5.43 -14.46
CA LEU A 336 -9.03 -6.76 -13.86
C LEU A 336 -9.66 -6.65 -12.48
N PHE A 337 -10.57 -7.56 -12.15
CA PHE A 337 -11.12 -7.70 -10.79
C PHE A 337 -10.88 -9.12 -10.28
N CYS A 338 -10.71 -9.24 -8.96
CA CYS A 338 -10.93 -10.51 -8.29
C CYS A 338 -12.31 -10.53 -7.60
N LYS A 339 -12.72 -11.71 -7.15
CA LYS A 339 -13.88 -11.92 -6.27
C LYS A 339 -13.51 -11.62 -4.81
N ASN A 340 -14.46 -11.69 -3.90
CA ASN A 340 -14.22 -11.49 -2.47
C ASN A 340 -13.32 -12.57 -1.85
N ASP A 341 -13.29 -13.77 -2.44
CA ASP A 341 -12.38 -14.87 -2.08
C ASP A 341 -11.01 -14.78 -2.76
N TYR A 342 -10.73 -13.66 -3.46
CA TYR A 342 -9.53 -13.39 -4.24
C TYR A 342 -9.34 -14.29 -5.47
N SER A 343 -10.34 -15.05 -5.86
CA SER A 343 -10.33 -15.76 -7.17
C SER A 343 -10.61 -14.78 -8.31
N PHE A 344 -10.32 -15.19 -9.55
CA PHE A 344 -10.52 -14.36 -10.72
C PHE A 344 -12.01 -14.05 -10.95
N HIS A 345 -12.35 -12.76 -11.00
CA HIS A 345 -13.70 -12.30 -11.33
C HIS A 345 -13.85 -12.08 -12.83
N GLY A 346 -12.89 -11.38 -13.43
CA GLY A 346 -12.91 -11.10 -14.85
C GLY A 346 -11.91 -10.04 -15.28
N LEU A 347 -11.52 -10.14 -16.54
CA LEU A 347 -10.80 -9.12 -17.30
C LEU A 347 -11.77 -8.42 -18.22
N TYR A 348 -11.89 -7.11 -18.10
CA TYR A 348 -12.74 -6.27 -18.95
C TYR A 348 -11.89 -5.35 -19.79
N LYS A 349 -12.38 -5.04 -20.99
CA LYS A 349 -11.76 -4.10 -21.93
C LYS A 349 -12.76 -3.03 -22.31
N SER A 350 -12.30 -1.79 -22.32
CA SER A 350 -12.93 -0.67 -22.98
C SER A 350 -12.16 -0.32 -24.25
N VAL A 351 -12.86 0.15 -25.28
CA VAL A 351 -12.29 0.68 -26.54
C VAL A 351 -12.74 2.11 -26.80
N ASP A 352 -13.41 2.71 -25.82
CA ASP A 352 -14.06 4.02 -25.90
C ASP A 352 -13.68 4.93 -24.70
N ASN A 353 -12.41 4.86 -24.29
CA ASN A 353 -11.90 5.66 -23.17
C ASN A 353 -12.60 5.38 -21.82
N ALA A 354 -12.84 4.13 -21.52
CA ALA A 354 -13.53 3.67 -20.33
C ALA A 354 -15.00 4.14 -20.20
N ASN A 355 -15.68 4.54 -21.27
CA ASN A 355 -17.11 4.89 -21.20
C ASN A 355 -17.99 3.64 -21.10
N SER A 356 -17.57 2.53 -21.76
CA SER A 356 -18.21 1.24 -21.65
C SER A 356 -17.21 0.09 -21.63
N TRP A 357 -17.62 -1.05 -21.09
CA TRP A 357 -16.74 -2.20 -20.85
C TRP A 357 -17.34 -3.49 -21.39
N THR A 358 -16.49 -4.33 -21.95
CA THR A 358 -16.82 -5.66 -22.43
C THR A 358 -15.98 -6.69 -21.70
N LEU A 359 -16.62 -7.72 -21.17
CA LEU A 359 -15.93 -8.87 -20.58
C LEU A 359 -15.10 -9.58 -21.64
N GLN A 360 -13.81 -9.77 -21.38
CA GLN A 360 -12.89 -10.50 -22.25
C GLN A 360 -12.70 -11.93 -21.77
N SER A 361 -12.61 -12.13 -20.46
CA SER A 361 -12.43 -13.44 -19.85
C SER A 361 -12.84 -13.40 -18.39
N ASP A 362 -13.44 -14.49 -17.90
CA ASP A 362 -13.72 -14.77 -16.50
C ASP A 362 -13.27 -16.19 -16.09
N SER A 363 -12.66 -16.92 -17.03
CA SER A 363 -12.21 -18.30 -16.89
C SER A 363 -11.01 -18.58 -17.81
N PRO A 364 -10.05 -19.47 -17.41
CA PRO A 364 -9.92 -20.12 -16.10
C PRO A 364 -9.57 -19.13 -14.98
N ASN A 365 -9.58 -19.56 -13.72
CA ASN A 365 -9.14 -18.73 -12.59
C ASN A 365 -7.62 -18.50 -12.65
N ILE A 366 -7.19 -17.49 -13.43
CA ILE A 366 -5.77 -17.12 -13.60
C ILE A 366 -5.09 -16.59 -12.32
N LEU A 367 -5.89 -16.28 -11.29
CA LEU A 367 -5.41 -15.83 -9.97
C LEU A 367 -5.35 -16.98 -8.96
N GLY A 368 -5.85 -18.17 -9.33
CA GLY A 368 -5.87 -19.36 -8.49
C GLY A 368 -4.47 -19.91 -8.22
N ARG A 369 -4.34 -20.63 -7.11
CA ARG A 369 -3.07 -21.29 -6.72
C ARG A 369 -2.83 -22.61 -7.44
N ALA A 370 -3.84 -23.20 -8.03
CA ALA A 370 -3.71 -24.44 -8.79
C ALA A 370 -3.26 -24.15 -10.24
N THR A 371 -2.37 -24.96 -10.76
CA THR A 371 -1.81 -24.81 -12.11
C THR A 371 -2.85 -24.96 -13.23
N ASP A 372 -3.96 -25.63 -12.93
CA ASP A 372 -5.11 -25.84 -13.83
C ASP A 372 -6.19 -24.75 -13.72
N GLY A 373 -5.98 -23.74 -12.86
CA GLY A 373 -6.93 -22.66 -12.65
C GLY A 373 -8.17 -23.03 -11.82
N THR A 374 -8.22 -24.21 -11.20
CA THR A 374 -9.39 -24.70 -10.43
C THR A 374 -9.32 -24.37 -8.94
N GLY A 375 -8.20 -23.90 -8.42
CA GLY A 375 -8.01 -23.63 -6.99
C GLY A 375 -8.90 -22.49 -6.47
N THR A 376 -9.44 -22.67 -5.27
CA THR A 376 -10.03 -21.60 -4.48
C THR A 376 -8.93 -20.78 -3.80
N GLY A 377 -9.13 -19.47 -3.68
CA GLY A 377 -8.15 -18.55 -3.12
C GLY A 377 -7.18 -18.03 -4.17
N GLY A 378 -7.24 -16.74 -4.42
CA GLY A 378 -6.34 -16.05 -5.32
C GLY A 378 -5.02 -15.70 -4.66
N GLN A 379 -4.05 -15.32 -5.45
CA GLN A 379 -2.89 -14.61 -4.93
C GLN A 379 -3.35 -13.25 -4.37
N SER A 380 -2.98 -12.94 -3.13
CA SER A 380 -3.08 -11.58 -2.63
C SER A 380 -1.95 -10.77 -3.28
N TRP A 381 -2.32 -9.91 -4.18
CA TRP A 381 -1.39 -8.95 -4.79
C TRP A 381 -1.18 -7.79 -3.85
#